data_043710bbc38810e11acd6bc7e7fcf4fb
#
_entry.id   043710bbc38810e11acd6bc7e7fcf4fb
#
_cell.length_a   1.000
_cell.length_b   1.000
_cell.length_c   1.000
_cell.angle_alpha   90.00
_cell.angle_beta   90.00
_cell.angle_gamma   90.00
#
_symmetry.space_group_name_H-M   'P 1'
#
loop_
_entity.id
_entity.type
_entity.pdbx_description
1 polymer ?
#
loop_
_entity_poly.entity_id
_entity_poly.type
_entity_poly.pdbx_seq_one_letter_code
_entity_poly.pdbx_strand_id
1 'polypeptide(L)'
;METNSSRPRIFLYTDGASSGNPGPGGYGVVLKCAGHEKEMSGGFARTTNNRMELLAVIKGLEAIKWRDAEVEVYSDSSYVVKAVNEGWLLNWERKGWKKVKNPDLWKRFLNVYRMHRVAFHWLKGHNGHPENERCDRLAVAAGAGAVAVSYTHL
;
A
#
# COMPACT_ATOMS: atom_id res chain seq x y z
N MET A 1 -13.84 23.61 19.15
CA MET A 1 -13.58 23.46 18.48
C MET A 1 -13.69 23.02 17.29
N GLU A 2 -13.96 23.03 16.56
CA GLU A 2 -14.00 22.66 15.43
C GLU A 2 -12.94 22.35 14.64
N THR A 3 -11.89 22.42 14.96
CA THR A 3 -10.69 22.12 14.27
C THR A 3 -10.63 20.73 13.71
N ASN A 4 -11.32 19.79 14.32
CA ASN A 4 -11.34 18.40 13.84
C ASN A 4 -12.11 18.25 12.54
N SER A 5 -13.08 19.12 12.31
CA SER A 5 -13.90 18.98 11.11
C SER A 5 -13.17 19.44 9.84
N SER A 6 -12.05 20.15 9.99
CA SER A 6 -11.29 20.61 8.83
C SER A 6 -10.31 19.55 8.31
N ARG A 7 -10.03 18.48 9.07
CA ARG A 7 -9.10 17.44 8.64
C ARG A 7 -9.84 16.38 7.84
N PRO A 8 -9.46 16.16 6.57
CA PRO A 8 -10.13 15.14 5.78
C PRO A 8 -9.87 13.76 6.34
N ARG A 9 -10.89 12.90 6.26
CA ARG A 9 -10.75 11.50 6.64
C ARG A 9 -10.79 10.65 5.40
N ILE A 10 -9.76 9.86 5.22
CA ILE A 10 -9.55 9.09 4.01
C ILE A 10 -9.46 7.61 4.35
N PHE A 11 -10.18 6.80 3.58
CA PHE A 11 -10.13 5.35 3.71
C PHE A 11 -9.31 4.81 2.55
N LEU A 12 -8.25 4.08 2.88
CA LEU A 12 -7.30 3.56 1.90
C LEU A 12 -7.31 2.04 1.95
N TYR A 13 -7.68 1.43 0.85
CA TYR A 13 -7.69 -0.02 0.70
C TYR A 13 -6.58 -0.40 -0.25
N THR A 14 -5.81 -1.43 0.09
CA THR A 14 -4.61 -1.79 -0.65
C THR A 14 -4.49 -3.30 -0.78
N ASP A 15 -3.86 -3.74 -1.88
CA ASP A 15 -3.47 -5.12 -2.03
C ASP A 15 -2.29 -5.19 -2.99
N GLY A 16 -1.51 -6.26 -2.86
CA GLY A 16 -0.38 -6.50 -3.73
C GLY A 16 -0.20 -7.99 -3.90
N ALA A 17 0.28 -8.39 -5.06
CA ALA A 17 0.46 -9.80 -5.35
C ALA A 17 1.60 -9.99 -6.34
N SER A 18 2.26 -11.14 -6.28
CA SER A 18 3.23 -11.53 -7.29
C SER A 18 3.01 -12.99 -7.66
N SER A 19 3.29 -13.32 -8.91
CA SER A 19 3.24 -14.68 -9.40
C SER A 19 4.67 -15.22 -9.32
N GLY A 20 4.98 -15.86 -8.21
CA GLY A 20 6.34 -16.22 -7.85
C GLY A 20 6.97 -15.15 -6.98
N ASN A 21 8.09 -15.49 -6.34
CA ASN A 21 8.69 -14.61 -5.34
C ASN A 21 10.21 -14.67 -5.42
N PRO A 22 10.85 -13.99 -6.41
CA PRO A 22 10.28 -12.94 -7.26
C PRO A 22 9.58 -13.46 -8.51
N GLY A 23 8.79 -12.58 -9.11
CA GLY A 23 8.08 -12.85 -10.34
C GLY A 23 7.27 -11.65 -10.76
N PRO A 24 6.45 -11.76 -11.81
CA PRO A 24 5.57 -10.67 -12.20
C PRO A 24 4.57 -10.37 -11.08
N GLY A 25 4.29 -9.09 -10.86
CA GLY A 25 3.35 -8.72 -9.82
C GLY A 25 2.80 -7.33 -10.01
N GLY A 26 1.85 -6.98 -9.16
CA GLY A 26 1.21 -5.68 -9.21
C GLY A 26 0.62 -5.28 -7.90
N TYR A 27 0.19 -4.02 -7.82
CA TYR A 27 -0.51 -3.49 -6.66
C TYR A 27 -1.84 -2.88 -7.10
N GLY A 28 -2.78 -2.83 -6.16
CA GLY A 28 -4.06 -2.19 -6.37
C GLY A 28 -4.42 -1.35 -5.17
N VAL A 29 -5.05 -0.21 -5.43
CA VAL A 29 -5.40 0.79 -4.41
C VAL A 29 -6.77 1.34 -4.69
N VAL A 30 -7.59 1.46 -3.64
CA VAL A 30 -8.84 2.20 -3.69
C VAL A 30 -8.82 3.23 -2.58
N LEU A 31 -8.98 4.50 -2.96
CA LEU A 31 -9.08 5.63 -2.03
C LEU A 31 -10.52 6.10 -1.99
N LYS A 32 -11.05 6.34 -0.79
CA LYS A 32 -12.39 6.89 -0.60
C LYS A 32 -12.34 8.07 0.34
N CYS A 33 -12.96 9.18 -0.06
CA CYS A 33 -13.04 10.38 0.77
C CYS A 33 -14.28 11.17 0.40
N ALA A 34 -15.18 11.38 1.35
CA ALA A 34 -16.35 12.25 1.19
C ALA A 34 -17.16 11.95 -0.08
N GLY A 35 -17.41 10.67 -0.34
CA GLY A 35 -18.21 10.27 -1.52
C GLY A 35 -17.43 10.16 -2.81
N HIS A 36 -16.16 10.53 -2.81
CA HIS A 36 -15.27 10.40 -3.97
C HIS A 36 -14.44 9.13 -3.86
N GLU A 37 -14.17 8.51 -5.01
CA GLU A 37 -13.33 7.31 -5.08
C GLU A 37 -12.26 7.48 -6.14
N LYS A 38 -11.12 6.87 -5.89
CA LYS A 38 -10.03 6.82 -6.86
C LYS A 38 -9.40 5.45 -6.83
N GLU A 39 -9.21 4.86 -8.01
CA GLU A 39 -8.49 3.60 -8.16
C GLU A 39 -7.11 3.87 -8.72
N MET A 40 -6.14 3.07 -8.28
CA MET A 40 -4.79 3.10 -8.81
C MET A 40 -4.26 1.69 -8.88
N SER A 41 -3.41 1.43 -9.86
CA SER A 41 -2.74 0.14 -9.95
C SER A 41 -1.45 0.29 -10.73
N GLY A 42 -0.56 -0.67 -10.57
CA GLY A 42 0.68 -0.70 -11.32
C GLY A 42 1.26 -2.11 -11.30
N GLY A 43 1.98 -2.46 -12.36
CA GLY A 43 2.55 -3.78 -12.50
C GLY A 43 4.04 -3.74 -12.78
N PHE A 44 4.72 -4.83 -12.43
CA PHE A 44 6.15 -4.99 -12.59
C PHE A 44 6.45 -6.39 -13.12
N ALA A 45 7.37 -6.47 -14.05
CA ALA A 45 7.76 -7.77 -14.63
C ALA A 45 8.47 -8.67 -13.61
N ARG A 46 9.12 -8.06 -12.63
CA ARG A 46 9.83 -8.81 -11.59
C ARG A 46 9.77 -8.07 -10.26
N THR A 47 9.10 -8.67 -9.29
CA THR A 47 8.94 -8.09 -7.96
C THR A 47 8.63 -9.20 -6.95
N THR A 48 8.33 -8.83 -5.71
CA THR A 48 7.93 -9.77 -4.67
C THR A 48 6.59 -9.38 -4.10
N ASN A 49 5.94 -10.33 -3.45
CA ASN A 49 4.65 -10.09 -2.83
C ASN A 49 4.75 -8.95 -1.80
N ASN A 50 5.75 -9.00 -0.92
CA ASN A 50 5.91 -7.99 0.12
C ASN A 50 6.17 -6.61 -0.46
N ARG A 51 6.96 -6.52 -1.53
CA ARG A 51 7.19 -5.22 -2.17
C ARG A 51 5.90 -4.64 -2.74
N MET A 52 5.05 -5.48 -3.33
CA MET A 52 3.79 -5.02 -3.90
C MET A 52 2.80 -4.59 -2.83
N GLU A 53 2.74 -5.33 -1.72
CA GLU A 53 1.90 -4.95 -0.59
C GLU A 53 2.31 -3.59 -0.02
N LEU A 54 3.61 -3.39 0.16
CA LEU A 54 4.12 -2.14 0.71
C LEU A 54 3.97 -0.99 -0.28
N LEU A 55 4.26 -1.24 -1.56
CA LEU A 55 4.15 -0.21 -2.58
C LEU A 55 2.70 0.25 -2.77
N ALA A 56 1.73 -0.64 -2.60
CA ALA A 56 0.32 -0.27 -2.66
C ALA A 56 0.00 0.81 -1.63
N VAL A 57 0.46 0.62 -0.40
CA VAL A 57 0.24 1.60 0.67
C VAL A 57 0.95 2.92 0.35
N ILE A 58 2.21 2.84 -0.08
CA ILE A 58 2.98 4.03 -0.44
C ILE A 58 2.27 4.84 -1.52
N LYS A 59 1.87 4.18 -2.60
CA LYS A 59 1.21 4.85 -3.71
C LYS A 59 -0.11 5.48 -3.30
N GLY A 60 -0.85 4.80 -2.44
CA GLY A 60 -2.10 5.36 -1.91
C GLY A 60 -1.87 6.59 -1.08
N LEU A 61 -0.91 6.55 -0.17
CA LEU A 61 -0.61 7.70 0.68
C LEU A 61 -0.05 8.86 -0.14
N GLU A 62 0.80 8.56 -1.13
CA GLU A 62 1.37 9.61 -2.00
C GLU A 62 0.32 10.30 -2.87
N ALA A 63 -0.80 9.63 -3.13
CA ALA A 63 -1.87 10.21 -3.95
C ALA A 63 -2.74 11.19 -3.19
N ILE A 64 -2.60 11.25 -1.87
CA ILE A 64 -3.40 12.17 -1.03
C ILE A 64 -2.87 13.58 -1.21
N LYS A 65 -3.75 14.51 -1.59
CA LYS A 65 -3.35 15.88 -1.91
C LYS A 65 -3.41 16.81 -0.72
N TRP A 66 -4.11 16.41 0.36
CA TRP A 66 -4.19 17.22 1.55
C TRP A 66 -3.01 16.99 2.45
N ARG A 67 -2.67 18.00 3.25
CA ARG A 67 -1.71 17.83 4.32
C ARG A 67 -2.45 17.39 5.58
N ASP A 68 -1.79 16.60 6.40
CA ASP A 68 -2.29 16.22 7.72
C ASP A 68 -3.69 15.62 7.67
N ALA A 69 -3.90 14.68 6.74
CA ALA A 69 -5.16 13.94 6.65
C ALA A 69 -5.19 12.84 7.71
N GLU A 70 -6.41 12.44 8.11
CA GLU A 70 -6.61 11.22 8.88
C GLU A 70 -6.83 10.07 7.90
N VAL A 71 -5.95 9.08 7.92
CA VAL A 71 -5.99 7.98 6.95
C VAL A 71 -6.18 6.66 7.67
N GLU A 72 -7.24 5.94 7.28
CA GLU A 72 -7.50 4.59 7.75
C GLU A 72 -7.07 3.63 6.66
N VAL A 73 -5.99 2.90 6.88
CA VAL A 73 -5.46 1.96 5.90
C VAL A 73 -5.94 0.56 6.21
N TYR A 74 -6.50 -0.11 5.22
CA TYR A 74 -6.98 -1.49 5.34
C TYR A 74 -6.14 -2.38 4.43
N SER A 75 -5.43 -3.34 5.02
CA SER A 75 -4.53 -4.23 4.31
C SER A 75 -4.62 -5.64 4.89
N ASP A 76 -4.50 -6.64 4.04
CA ASP A 76 -4.41 -8.02 4.50
C ASP A 76 -2.96 -8.49 4.68
N SER A 77 -2.00 -7.61 4.45
CA SER A 77 -0.57 -7.92 4.60
C SER A 77 -0.16 -7.80 6.06
N SER A 78 0.08 -8.93 6.72
CA SER A 78 0.61 -8.91 8.08
C SER A 78 2.01 -8.29 8.11
N TYR A 79 2.78 -8.45 7.03
CA TYR A 79 4.11 -7.86 6.91
C TYR A 79 4.06 -6.34 7.09
N VAL A 80 3.18 -5.67 6.36
CA VAL A 80 3.09 -4.21 6.40
C VAL A 80 2.44 -3.75 7.71
N VAL A 81 1.30 -4.35 8.06
CA VAL A 81 0.53 -3.92 9.23
C VAL A 81 1.33 -4.09 10.52
N LYS A 82 2.01 -5.22 10.69
CA LYS A 82 2.79 -5.47 11.90
C LYS A 82 4.03 -4.60 11.98
N ALA A 83 4.68 -4.31 10.85
CA ALA A 83 5.85 -3.45 10.87
C ALA A 83 5.52 -2.09 11.49
N VAL A 84 4.34 -1.57 11.23
CA VAL A 84 3.91 -0.31 11.79
C VAL A 84 3.34 -0.48 13.21
N ASN A 85 2.38 -1.38 13.38
CA ASN A 85 1.64 -1.51 14.63
C ASN A 85 2.46 -2.11 15.77
N GLU A 86 3.45 -2.96 15.44
CA GLU A 86 4.30 -3.58 16.46
C GLU A 86 5.58 -2.76 16.73
N GLY A 87 5.74 -1.65 16.02
CA GLY A 87 6.89 -0.78 16.22
C GLY A 87 8.18 -1.25 15.57
N TRP A 88 8.13 -2.28 14.71
CA TRP A 88 9.34 -2.80 14.06
C TRP A 88 10.00 -1.75 13.16
N LEU A 89 9.17 -1.00 12.43
CA LEU A 89 9.66 -0.02 11.46
C LEU A 89 10.53 1.04 12.10
N LEU A 90 10.06 1.64 13.20
CA LEU A 90 10.81 2.68 13.90
C LEU A 90 12.09 2.10 14.53
N ASN A 91 12.05 0.85 14.95
CA ASN A 91 13.22 0.19 15.46
C ASN A 91 14.27 -0.06 14.37
N TRP A 92 13.80 -0.45 13.16
CA TRP A 92 14.70 -0.62 12.02
C TRP A 92 15.39 0.70 11.66
N GLU A 93 14.64 1.79 11.66
CA GLU A 93 15.20 3.11 11.38
C GLU A 93 16.25 3.50 12.41
N ARG A 94 15.93 3.30 13.69
CA ARG A 94 16.85 3.63 14.76
C ARG A 94 18.16 2.85 14.66
N LYS A 95 18.10 1.62 14.17
CA LYS A 95 19.28 0.77 14.01
C LYS A 95 20.00 0.95 12.68
N GLY A 96 19.59 1.92 11.86
CA GLY A 96 20.27 2.23 10.62
C GLY A 96 19.98 1.26 9.48
N TRP A 97 18.83 0.57 9.53
CA TRP A 97 18.35 -0.32 8.47
C TRP A 97 19.19 -1.56 8.25
N LYS A 98 19.97 -1.95 9.25
CA LYS A 98 20.82 -3.14 9.13
C LYS A 98 19.98 -4.40 9.00
N LYS A 99 20.27 -5.21 7.97
CA LYS A 99 19.62 -6.50 7.72
C LYS A 99 18.11 -6.41 7.48
N VAL A 100 17.62 -5.23 7.12
CA VAL A 100 16.21 -5.03 6.82
C VAL A 100 15.97 -5.26 5.34
N LYS A 101 14.89 -5.99 5.00
CA LYS A 101 14.48 -6.19 3.61
C LYS A 101 13.68 -4.99 3.14
N ASN A 102 13.84 -4.65 1.87
CA ASN A 102 13.11 -3.56 1.23
C ASN A 102 13.33 -2.20 1.89
N PRO A 103 14.56 -1.86 2.29
CA PRO A 103 14.79 -0.59 2.98
C PRO A 103 14.45 0.62 2.11
N ASP A 104 14.62 0.50 0.79
CA ASP A 104 14.27 1.57 -0.14
C ASP A 104 12.79 1.94 -0.02
N LEU A 105 11.91 0.94 -0.02
CA LEU A 105 10.47 1.17 0.08
C LEU A 105 10.08 1.64 1.48
N TRP A 106 10.69 1.08 2.53
CA TRP A 106 10.35 1.51 3.88
C TRP A 106 10.75 2.95 4.17
N LYS A 107 11.88 3.40 3.61
CA LYS A 107 12.28 4.80 3.73
C LYS A 107 11.29 5.71 3.01
N ARG A 108 10.87 5.32 1.81
CA ARG A 108 9.87 6.07 1.05
C ARG A 108 8.54 6.11 1.79
N PHE A 109 8.15 4.99 2.40
CA PHE A 109 6.95 4.91 3.22
C PHE A 109 7.00 5.92 4.37
N LEU A 110 8.11 5.98 5.10
CA LEU A 110 8.23 6.89 6.25
C LEU A 110 8.07 8.34 5.84
N ASN A 111 8.57 8.72 4.67
CA ASN A 111 8.45 10.10 4.21
C ASN A 111 6.99 10.52 4.10
N VAL A 112 6.14 9.66 3.57
CA VAL A 112 4.73 9.99 3.38
C VAL A 112 3.90 9.68 4.64
N TYR A 113 4.28 8.65 5.38
CA TYR A 113 3.60 8.25 6.60
C TYR A 113 3.59 9.40 7.63
N ARG A 114 4.70 10.12 7.74
CA ARG A 114 4.86 11.21 8.71
C ARG A 114 4.09 12.47 8.33
N MET A 115 3.55 12.52 7.13
CA MET A 115 2.77 13.68 6.68
C MET A 115 1.31 13.64 7.14
N HIS A 116 0.86 12.49 7.62
CA HIS A 116 -0.55 12.29 7.97
C HIS A 116 -0.69 11.55 9.29
N ARG A 117 -1.91 11.44 9.77
CA ARG A 117 -2.27 10.60 10.92
C ARG A 117 -2.81 9.30 10.36
N VAL A 118 -1.97 8.28 10.39
CA VAL A 118 -2.27 7.01 9.70
C VAL A 118 -2.50 5.91 10.72
N ALA A 119 -3.64 5.24 10.61
CA ALA A 119 -3.94 4.06 11.39
C ALA A 119 -4.07 2.86 10.46
N PHE A 120 -3.46 1.74 10.84
CA PHE A 120 -3.49 0.51 10.06
C PHE A 120 -4.44 -0.50 10.66
N HIS A 121 -5.29 -1.08 9.81
CA HIS A 121 -6.25 -2.11 10.18
C HIS A 121 -5.95 -3.36 9.37
N TRP A 122 -5.75 -4.47 10.06
CA TRP A 122 -5.44 -5.73 9.40
C TRP A 122 -6.73 -6.44 9.02
N LEU A 123 -6.87 -6.72 7.72
CA LEU A 123 -7.98 -7.53 7.21
C LEU A 123 -7.51 -8.97 7.15
N LYS A 124 -7.89 -9.75 8.12
CA LYS A 124 -7.49 -11.15 8.20
C LYS A 124 -8.30 -11.97 7.20
N GLY A 125 -7.67 -12.31 6.08
CA GLY A 125 -8.34 -13.04 5.00
C GLY A 125 -9.14 -12.13 4.09
N HIS A 126 -9.59 -12.66 2.96
CA HIS A 126 -10.29 -11.87 1.94
C HIS A 126 -11.81 -11.90 2.12
N ASN A 127 -12.30 -12.38 3.23
CA ASN A 127 -13.72 -12.70 3.40
C ASN A 127 -14.59 -11.45 3.46
N GLY A 128 -15.35 -11.21 2.40
CA GLY A 128 -16.45 -10.27 2.42
C GLY A 128 -16.06 -8.78 2.45
N HIS A 129 -14.85 -8.43 2.02
CA HIS A 129 -14.43 -7.04 1.93
C HIS A 129 -14.41 -6.62 0.47
N PRO A 130 -15.48 -5.97 -0.04
CA PRO A 130 -15.57 -5.63 -1.47
C PRO A 130 -14.41 -4.77 -1.96
N GLU A 131 -14.00 -3.79 -1.16
CA GLU A 131 -12.88 -2.91 -1.55
C GLU A 131 -11.58 -3.69 -1.63
N ASN A 132 -11.36 -4.63 -0.72
CA ASN A 132 -10.14 -5.43 -0.73
C ASN A 132 -10.12 -6.38 -1.92
N GLU A 133 -11.26 -6.99 -2.26
CA GLU A 133 -11.37 -7.82 -3.45
C GLU A 133 -11.14 -7.02 -4.72
N ARG A 134 -11.62 -5.77 -4.74
CA ARG A 134 -11.40 -4.87 -5.86
C ARG A 134 -9.92 -4.56 -6.02
N CYS A 135 -9.20 -4.32 -4.91
CA CYS A 135 -7.76 -4.09 -4.94
C CYS A 135 -7.01 -5.32 -5.43
N ASP A 136 -7.46 -6.52 -5.04
CA ASP A 136 -6.85 -7.76 -5.50
C ASP A 136 -6.98 -7.89 -7.02
N ARG A 137 -8.16 -7.64 -7.57
CA ARG A 137 -8.37 -7.69 -9.02
C ARG A 137 -7.48 -6.70 -9.75
N LEU A 138 -7.36 -5.48 -9.20
CA LEU A 138 -6.49 -4.46 -9.79
C LEU A 138 -5.04 -4.90 -9.79
N ALA A 139 -4.59 -5.49 -8.67
CA ALA A 139 -3.21 -5.95 -8.53
C ALA A 139 -2.89 -7.07 -9.52
N VAL A 140 -3.77 -8.07 -9.61
CA VAL A 140 -3.57 -9.20 -10.50
C VAL A 140 -3.57 -8.76 -11.95
N ALA A 141 -4.51 -7.91 -12.34
CA ALA A 141 -4.59 -7.40 -13.71
C ALA A 141 -3.35 -6.58 -14.07
N ALA A 142 -2.86 -5.76 -13.15
CA ALA A 142 -1.67 -4.94 -13.38
C ALA A 142 -0.43 -5.81 -13.57
N GLY A 143 -0.29 -6.87 -12.77
CA GLY A 143 0.82 -7.80 -12.91
C GLY A 143 0.81 -8.55 -14.24
N ALA A 144 -0.36 -8.97 -14.68
CA ALA A 144 -0.53 -9.64 -15.98
C ALA A 144 -0.19 -8.67 -17.11
N GLY A 145 -0.60 -7.40 -16.99
CA GLY A 145 -0.28 -6.38 -17.99
C GLY A 145 1.21 -6.13 -18.11
N ALA A 146 1.93 -6.13 -16.99
CA ALA A 146 3.39 -5.95 -17.01
C ALA A 146 4.08 -7.07 -17.77
N VAL A 147 3.62 -8.31 -17.62
CA VAL A 147 4.17 -9.43 -18.37
C VAL A 147 3.92 -9.25 -19.87
N ALA A 148 2.69 -8.86 -20.23
CA ALA A 148 2.32 -8.64 -21.64
C ALA A 148 3.19 -7.55 -22.26
N VAL A 149 3.44 -6.45 -21.53
CA VAL A 149 4.30 -5.37 -22.01
C VAL A 149 5.72 -5.88 -22.22
N SER A 150 6.25 -6.68 -21.27
CA SER A 150 7.58 -7.26 -21.42
C SER A 150 7.70 -8.10 -22.68
N TYR A 151 6.70 -8.89 -22.99
CA TYR A 151 6.70 -9.71 -24.20
C TYR A 151 6.67 -8.88 -25.47
N THR A 152 5.92 -7.79 -25.47
CA THR A 152 5.82 -6.95 -26.66
C THR A 152 7.11 -6.19 -26.95
N HIS A 153 7.97 -6.03 -25.96
CA HIS A 153 9.25 -5.37 -26.17
C HIS A 153 10.36 -6.32 -26.62
N LEU A 154 10.08 -7.59 -26.66
CA LEU A 154 11.01 -8.57 -27.18
C LEU A 154 10.87 -8.71 -28.67
#